data_9ffdb73753c6c064184aa4943d32eadc
#
_entry.id   9ffdb73753c6c064184aa4943d32eadc
#
_cell.length_a   1.000
_cell.length_b   1.000
_cell.length_c   1.000
_cell.angle_alpha   90.00
_cell.angle_beta   90.00
_cell.angle_gamma   90.00
#
_symmetry.space_group_name_H-M   'P 1'
#
loop_
_entity.id
_entity.type
_entity.pdbx_description
1 polymer ?
#
loop_
_entity_poly.entity_id
_entity_poly.type
_entity_poly.pdbx_seq_one_letter_code
_entity_poly.pdbx_strand_id
1 'polypeptide(L)'
;MRDSAAKNMGKQFDEAIQFGALYKALKKCCRGVRWKPSTAGYEHYALANTYRLRQELLHGSYKLSSYQRFTIREPKVRDIVATRLRDRQFQRALCDAVLYPSITSSFIYDNGACQRGKGVDFALDRMTAHLQQYYREQKQAAEAAIGHRLGRFCAGGWVLACDVRHFFDSTPHAVAKAAVAKRVYDSETVRHNARIIDSFGGERGIGLGSQVSQLNQLAVLDT
;
A
#
# COMPACT_ATOMS: atom_id res chain seq x y z
N MET A 1 -10.05 -15.69 -23.16
CA MET A 1 -9.48 -14.88 -22.05
C MET A 1 -10.42 -13.81 -21.46
N ARG A 2 -11.44 -13.30 -22.20
CA ARG A 2 -12.41 -12.31 -21.68
C ARG A 2 -13.48 -12.89 -20.75
N ASP A 3 -13.89 -14.16 -20.91
CA ASP A 3 -14.92 -14.78 -20.09
C ASP A 3 -14.49 -15.19 -18.66
N SER A 4 -13.18 -15.38 -18.43
CA SER A 4 -12.67 -15.68 -17.08
C SER A 4 -12.62 -14.44 -16.19
N ALA A 5 -12.44 -13.25 -16.79
CA ALA A 5 -12.44 -11.99 -16.07
C ALA A 5 -13.84 -11.60 -15.56
N ALA A 6 -14.87 -11.83 -16.37
CA ALA A 6 -16.26 -11.56 -15.99
C ALA A 6 -16.75 -12.47 -14.84
N LYS A 7 -16.26 -13.71 -14.79
CA LYS A 7 -16.58 -14.67 -13.71
C LYS A 7 -15.93 -14.36 -12.35
N ASN A 8 -14.91 -13.47 -12.35
CA ASN A 8 -14.20 -13.04 -11.12
C ASN A 8 -14.70 -11.71 -10.53
N MET A 9 -15.60 -11.02 -11.23
CA MET A 9 -16.22 -9.78 -10.72
C MET A 9 -17.11 -10.10 -9.52
N GLY A 10 -16.71 -9.66 -8.34
CA GLY A 10 -17.39 -9.87 -7.06
C GLY A 10 -16.80 -10.97 -6.17
N LYS A 11 -16.12 -11.99 -6.70
CA LYS A 11 -15.57 -13.09 -5.89
C LYS A 11 -14.45 -12.64 -4.92
N GLN A 12 -13.63 -11.70 -5.34
CA GLN A 12 -12.50 -11.24 -4.52
C GLN A 12 -12.97 -10.43 -3.31
N PHE A 13 -13.97 -9.57 -3.49
CA PHE A 13 -14.59 -8.86 -2.39
C PHE A 13 -15.27 -9.83 -1.43
N ASP A 14 -16.02 -10.80 -1.94
CA ASP A 14 -16.68 -11.82 -1.13
C ASP A 14 -15.67 -12.61 -0.28
N GLU A 15 -14.49 -12.93 -0.82
CA GLU A 15 -13.40 -13.56 -0.08
C GLU A 15 -12.86 -12.64 1.03
N ALA A 16 -12.72 -11.35 0.75
CA ALA A 16 -12.24 -10.36 1.74
C ALA A 16 -13.19 -10.20 2.93
N ILE A 17 -14.51 -10.31 2.69
CA ILE A 17 -15.54 -10.16 3.73
C ILE A 17 -15.94 -11.48 4.40
N GLN A 18 -15.34 -12.61 4.04
CA GLN A 18 -15.53 -13.85 4.79
C GLN A 18 -15.17 -13.66 6.27
N PHE A 19 -15.93 -14.32 7.14
CA PHE A 19 -15.70 -14.22 8.59
C PHE A 19 -14.26 -14.53 8.96
N GLY A 20 -13.69 -15.60 8.43
CA GLY A 20 -12.31 -16.01 8.67
C GLY A 20 -11.27 -14.96 8.22
N ALA A 21 -11.49 -14.33 7.06
CA ALA A 21 -10.63 -13.28 6.54
C ALA A 21 -10.68 -12.01 7.43
N LEU A 22 -11.88 -11.55 7.78
CA LEU A 22 -12.09 -10.42 8.69
C LEU A 22 -11.50 -10.70 10.08
N TYR A 23 -11.74 -11.88 10.65
CA TYR A 23 -11.20 -12.24 11.95
C TYR A 23 -9.66 -12.30 11.96
N LYS A 24 -9.06 -12.89 10.91
CA LYS A 24 -7.60 -12.90 10.72
C LYS A 24 -7.03 -11.47 10.59
N ALA A 25 -7.74 -10.61 9.88
CA ALA A 25 -7.37 -9.19 9.75
C ALA A 25 -7.43 -8.47 11.11
N LEU A 26 -8.47 -8.71 11.92
CA LEU A 26 -8.55 -8.17 13.27
C LEU A 26 -7.36 -8.60 14.12
N LYS A 27 -7.02 -9.88 14.15
CA LYS A 27 -5.85 -10.37 14.91
C LYS A 27 -4.54 -9.71 14.48
N LYS A 28 -4.38 -9.45 13.18
CA LYS A 28 -3.23 -8.69 12.66
C LYS A 28 -3.24 -7.24 13.15
N CYS A 29 -4.42 -6.58 13.14
CA CYS A 29 -4.56 -5.19 13.59
C CYS A 29 -4.34 -5.00 15.10
N CYS A 30 -4.60 -6.03 15.91
CA CYS A 30 -4.40 -5.99 17.36
C CYS A 30 -2.94 -6.28 17.77
N ARG A 31 -2.11 -6.79 16.87
CA ARG A 31 -0.72 -7.14 17.18
C ARG A 31 0.08 -5.90 17.58
N GLY A 32 0.74 -5.98 18.74
CA GLY A 32 1.57 -4.90 19.28
C GLY A 32 0.81 -3.73 19.92
N VAL A 33 -0.54 -3.73 19.88
CA VAL A 33 -1.37 -2.62 20.41
C VAL A 33 -2.47 -3.07 21.37
N ARG A 34 -2.43 -4.31 21.86
CA ARG A 34 -3.42 -4.86 22.81
C ARG A 34 -3.45 -4.17 24.16
N TRP A 35 -2.35 -3.49 24.52
CA TRP A 35 -2.26 -2.67 25.72
C TRP A 35 -3.18 -1.45 25.72
N LYS A 36 -3.68 -1.04 24.54
CA LYS A 36 -4.63 0.08 24.42
C LYS A 36 -6.03 -0.36 24.82
N PRO A 37 -6.70 0.33 25.79
CA PRO A 37 -8.03 -0.06 26.23
C PRO A 37 -9.06 -0.19 25.09
N SER A 38 -9.00 0.71 24.10
CA SER A 38 -9.88 0.64 22.92
C SER A 38 -9.66 -0.61 22.06
N THR A 39 -8.41 -1.11 21.96
CA THR A 39 -8.09 -2.34 21.24
C THR A 39 -8.53 -3.54 22.05
N ALA A 40 -8.19 -3.59 23.35
CA ALA A 40 -8.57 -4.68 24.24
C ALA A 40 -10.09 -4.84 24.31
N GLY A 41 -10.84 -3.75 24.50
CA GLY A 41 -12.29 -3.77 24.54
C GLY A 41 -12.95 -4.25 23.24
N TYR A 42 -12.41 -3.85 22.08
CA TYR A 42 -12.92 -4.35 20.81
C TYR A 42 -12.55 -5.84 20.58
N GLU A 43 -11.32 -6.25 20.94
CA GLU A 43 -10.84 -7.62 20.80
C GLU A 43 -11.55 -8.57 21.77
N HIS A 44 -11.98 -8.10 22.96
CA HIS A 44 -12.76 -8.90 23.90
C HIS A 44 -14.03 -9.48 23.24
N TYR A 45 -14.70 -8.71 22.42
CA TYR A 45 -15.87 -9.14 21.65
C TYR A 45 -15.55 -9.48 20.19
N ALA A 46 -14.35 -10.00 19.91
CA ALA A 46 -13.82 -10.19 18.56
C ALA A 46 -14.79 -10.95 17.63
N LEU A 47 -15.40 -12.03 18.09
CA LEU A 47 -16.30 -12.85 17.27
C LEU A 47 -17.59 -12.08 16.95
N ALA A 48 -18.23 -11.50 17.94
CA ALA A 48 -19.46 -10.72 17.77
C ALA A 48 -19.25 -9.47 16.90
N ASN A 49 -18.14 -8.74 17.12
CA ASN A 49 -17.78 -7.57 16.33
C ASN A 49 -17.47 -7.93 14.88
N THR A 50 -16.77 -9.05 14.65
CA THR A 50 -16.48 -9.53 13.29
C THR A 50 -17.75 -9.97 12.57
N TYR A 51 -18.65 -10.68 13.27
CA TYR A 51 -19.93 -11.09 12.71
C TYR A 51 -20.78 -9.87 12.32
N ARG A 52 -20.93 -8.89 13.22
CA ARG A 52 -21.68 -7.64 12.97
C ARG A 52 -21.10 -6.87 11.79
N LEU A 53 -19.77 -6.68 11.74
CA LEU A 53 -19.09 -6.03 10.62
C LEU A 53 -19.39 -6.74 9.30
N ARG A 54 -19.32 -8.09 9.29
CA ARG A 54 -19.63 -8.88 8.10
C ARG A 54 -21.08 -8.68 7.64
N GLN A 55 -22.04 -8.69 8.56
CA GLN A 55 -23.45 -8.45 8.22
C GLN A 55 -23.67 -7.06 7.62
N GLU A 56 -23.03 -6.03 8.18
CA GLU A 56 -23.10 -4.69 7.62
C GLU A 56 -22.52 -4.59 6.21
N LEU A 57 -21.43 -5.30 5.93
CA LEU A 57 -20.82 -5.36 4.58
C LEU A 57 -21.72 -6.11 3.60
N LEU A 58 -22.29 -7.25 3.99
CA LEU A 58 -23.20 -8.04 3.17
C LEU A 58 -24.49 -7.30 2.81
N HIS A 59 -25.06 -6.56 3.78
CA HIS A 59 -26.28 -5.80 3.56
C HIS A 59 -26.05 -4.39 3.00
N GLY A 60 -24.80 -4.02 2.69
CA GLY A 60 -24.46 -2.68 2.18
C GLY A 60 -24.69 -1.54 3.17
N SER A 61 -24.98 -1.83 4.44
CA SER A 61 -25.23 -0.84 5.50
C SER A 61 -23.96 -0.33 6.19
N TYR A 62 -22.80 -0.87 5.82
CA TYR A 62 -21.52 -0.45 6.37
C TYR A 62 -21.24 1.03 6.10
N LYS A 63 -20.92 1.76 7.16
CA LYS A 63 -20.47 3.16 7.13
C LYS A 63 -19.13 3.28 7.83
N LEU A 64 -18.23 4.07 7.26
CA LEU A 64 -16.95 4.41 7.88
C LEU A 64 -17.18 5.22 9.15
N SER A 65 -16.44 4.89 10.20
CA SER A 65 -16.42 5.66 11.44
C SER A 65 -15.60 6.94 11.28
N SER A 66 -15.83 7.90 12.18
CA SER A 66 -14.99 9.11 12.25
C SER A 66 -13.53 8.77 12.54
N TYR A 67 -12.61 9.49 11.89
CA TYR A 67 -11.18 9.39 12.11
C TYR A 67 -10.76 10.01 13.45
N GLN A 68 -9.70 9.48 14.02
CA GLN A 68 -8.94 10.13 15.07
C GLN A 68 -7.76 10.86 14.44
N ARG A 69 -7.67 12.18 14.65
CA ARG A 69 -6.59 13.01 14.11
C ARG A 69 -5.67 13.42 15.24
N PHE A 70 -4.37 13.28 15.04
CA PHE A 70 -3.35 13.71 15.99
C PHE A 70 -2.03 13.98 15.27
N THR A 71 -1.21 14.83 15.85
CA THR A 71 0.09 15.20 15.27
C THR A 71 1.21 14.47 16.01
N ILE A 72 2.08 13.78 15.26
CA ILE A 72 3.36 13.25 15.74
C ILE A 72 4.43 14.31 15.47
N ARG A 73 5.29 14.57 16.44
CA ARG A 73 6.32 15.63 16.34
C ARG A 73 7.73 15.08 16.10
N GLU A 74 7.98 13.80 16.37
CA GLU A 74 9.27 13.16 16.21
C GLU A 74 9.20 11.97 15.24
N PRO A 75 10.20 11.77 14.37
CA PRO A 75 11.35 12.64 14.06
C PRO A 75 11.00 13.86 13.20
N LYS A 76 9.81 13.93 12.65
CA LYS A 76 9.26 15.03 11.84
C LYS A 76 7.80 15.26 12.21
N VAL A 77 7.35 16.50 12.16
CA VAL A 77 5.93 16.82 12.34
C VAL A 77 5.10 16.17 11.24
N ARG A 78 4.11 15.37 11.66
CA ARG A 78 3.18 14.68 10.73
C ARG A 78 1.80 14.61 11.34
N ASP A 79 0.80 14.99 10.56
CA ASP A 79 -0.60 14.83 10.92
C ASP A 79 -1.06 13.43 10.52
N ILE A 80 -1.48 12.68 11.51
CA ILE A 80 -1.91 11.29 11.37
C ILE A 80 -3.43 11.21 11.39
N VAL A 81 -3.98 10.51 10.42
CA VAL A 81 -5.41 10.21 10.32
C VAL A 81 -5.61 8.72 10.63
N ALA A 82 -5.92 8.43 11.90
CA ALA A 82 -6.07 7.05 12.36
C ALA A 82 -7.52 6.58 12.23
N THR A 83 -7.68 5.43 11.59
CA THR A 83 -8.97 4.72 11.49
C THR A 83 -9.30 3.99 12.79
N ARG A 84 -10.59 3.89 13.13
CA ARG A 84 -11.07 3.03 14.21
C ARG A 84 -10.74 1.56 13.92
N LEU A 85 -10.59 0.75 14.98
CA LEU A 85 -10.16 -0.66 14.83
C LEU A 85 -11.13 -1.48 13.95
N ARG A 86 -12.44 -1.22 14.05
CA ARG A 86 -13.47 -1.82 13.19
C ARG A 86 -13.21 -1.57 11.70
N ASP A 87 -12.95 -0.34 11.34
CA ASP A 87 -12.69 0.03 9.94
C ASP A 87 -11.31 -0.45 9.48
N ARG A 88 -10.32 -0.42 10.37
CA ARG A 88 -8.99 -0.98 10.12
C ARG A 88 -9.06 -2.49 9.87
N GLN A 89 -9.93 -3.22 10.57
CA GLN A 89 -10.19 -4.64 10.34
C GLN A 89 -10.67 -4.88 8.91
N PHE A 90 -11.67 -4.15 8.45
CA PHE A 90 -12.19 -4.25 7.09
C PHE A 90 -11.14 -3.84 6.05
N GLN A 91 -10.54 -2.65 6.21
CA GLN A 91 -9.50 -2.16 5.31
C GLN A 91 -8.33 -3.14 5.20
N ARG A 92 -7.93 -3.76 6.32
CA ARG A 92 -6.87 -4.77 6.32
C ARG A 92 -7.27 -6.03 5.56
N ALA A 93 -8.50 -6.51 5.72
CA ALA A 93 -8.99 -7.68 4.99
C ALA A 93 -9.04 -7.38 3.48
N LEU A 94 -9.54 -6.20 3.10
CA LEU A 94 -9.59 -5.74 1.72
C LEU A 94 -8.19 -5.61 1.10
N CYS A 95 -7.24 -5.04 1.86
CA CYS A 95 -5.84 -4.95 1.43
C CYS A 95 -5.21 -6.33 1.23
N ASP A 96 -5.38 -7.25 2.19
CA ASP A 96 -4.72 -8.55 2.14
C ASP A 96 -5.29 -9.46 1.04
N ALA A 97 -6.60 -9.39 0.78
CA ALA A 97 -7.27 -10.25 -0.19
C ALA A 97 -7.22 -9.70 -1.61
N VAL A 98 -7.38 -8.40 -1.81
CA VAL A 98 -7.58 -7.82 -3.14
C VAL A 98 -6.58 -6.74 -3.49
N LEU A 99 -6.52 -5.64 -2.73
CA LEU A 99 -5.75 -4.47 -3.13
C LEU A 99 -4.26 -4.77 -3.26
N TYR A 100 -3.68 -5.45 -2.27
CA TYR A 100 -2.25 -5.73 -2.26
C TYR A 100 -1.85 -6.62 -3.46
N PRO A 101 -2.42 -7.80 -3.69
CA PRO A 101 -2.03 -8.64 -4.82
C PRO A 101 -2.28 -7.98 -6.18
N SER A 102 -3.41 -7.26 -6.33
CA SER A 102 -3.75 -6.63 -7.60
C SER A 102 -2.84 -5.43 -7.94
N ILE A 103 -2.50 -4.60 -6.95
CA ILE A 103 -1.69 -3.40 -7.17
C ILE A 103 -0.21 -3.77 -7.31
N THR A 104 0.31 -4.65 -6.45
CA THR A 104 1.75 -4.96 -6.44
C THR A 104 2.21 -5.85 -7.60
N SER A 105 1.27 -6.50 -8.30
CA SER A 105 1.59 -7.36 -9.45
C SER A 105 2.18 -6.60 -10.65
N SER A 106 1.88 -5.30 -10.77
CA SER A 106 2.39 -4.44 -11.85
C SER A 106 3.68 -3.71 -11.51
N PHE A 107 4.13 -3.75 -10.26
CA PHE A 107 5.27 -2.95 -9.83
C PHE A 107 6.57 -3.43 -10.45
N ILE A 108 7.42 -2.47 -10.81
CA ILE A 108 8.79 -2.76 -11.22
C ILE A 108 9.51 -3.54 -10.12
N TYR A 109 10.43 -4.43 -10.53
CA TYR A 109 11.13 -5.31 -9.57
C TYR A 109 11.85 -4.52 -8.46
N ASP A 110 12.43 -3.37 -8.80
CA ASP A 110 13.25 -2.55 -7.89
C ASP A 110 12.42 -1.66 -6.93
N ASN A 111 11.09 -1.69 -7.02
CA ASN A 111 10.24 -1.05 -6.04
C ASN A 111 10.34 -1.80 -4.70
N GLY A 112 11.06 -1.21 -3.73
CA GLY A 112 11.23 -1.75 -2.37
C GLY A 112 10.14 -1.31 -1.38
N ALA A 113 9.24 -0.40 -1.76
CA ALA A 113 8.30 0.21 -0.83
C ALA A 113 7.08 -0.67 -0.57
N CYS A 114 6.74 -0.86 0.72
CA CYS A 114 5.51 -1.51 1.19
C CYS A 114 5.21 -2.90 0.60
N GLN A 115 6.22 -3.60 0.10
CA GLN A 115 6.09 -4.96 -0.43
C GLN A 115 6.63 -6.00 0.54
N ARG A 116 6.00 -7.18 0.56
CA ARG A 116 6.45 -8.32 1.38
C ARG A 116 7.81 -8.81 0.87
N GLY A 117 8.74 -9.07 1.79
CA GLY A 117 10.09 -9.53 1.45
C GLY A 117 10.98 -8.46 0.84
N LYS A 118 10.51 -7.21 0.72
CA LYS A 118 11.26 -6.06 0.27
C LYS A 118 11.26 -4.97 1.36
N GLY A 119 12.28 -4.13 1.35
CA GLY A 119 12.46 -3.07 2.34
C GLY A 119 13.74 -2.30 2.07
N VAL A 120 14.28 -1.67 3.10
CA VAL A 120 15.51 -0.87 2.98
C VAL A 120 16.69 -1.75 2.53
N ASP A 121 16.86 -2.93 3.13
CA ASP A 121 17.95 -3.84 2.78
C ASP A 121 17.86 -4.27 1.31
N PHE A 122 16.66 -4.68 0.86
CA PHE A 122 16.44 -4.98 -0.56
C PHE A 122 16.80 -3.80 -1.47
N ALA A 123 16.38 -2.57 -1.11
CA ALA A 123 16.66 -1.38 -1.92
C ALA A 123 18.17 -1.09 -1.98
N LEU A 124 18.90 -1.26 -0.87
CA LEU A 124 20.35 -1.12 -0.82
C LEU A 124 21.09 -2.18 -1.66
N ASP A 125 20.64 -3.43 -1.60
CA ASP A 125 21.19 -4.51 -2.41
C ASP A 125 20.98 -4.24 -3.90
N ARG A 126 19.79 -3.77 -4.30
CA ARG A 126 19.51 -3.39 -5.68
C ARG A 126 20.37 -2.22 -6.15
N MET A 127 20.46 -1.17 -5.32
CA MET A 127 21.34 -0.04 -5.61
C MET A 127 22.80 -0.48 -5.79
N THR A 128 23.29 -1.33 -4.90
CA THR A 128 24.65 -1.87 -4.98
C THR A 128 24.86 -2.66 -6.28
N ALA A 129 23.90 -3.52 -6.64
CA ALA A 129 23.96 -4.28 -7.89
C ALA A 129 23.99 -3.38 -9.13
N HIS A 130 23.17 -2.32 -9.17
CA HIS A 130 23.17 -1.35 -10.26
C HIS A 130 24.49 -0.56 -10.35
N LEU A 131 25.04 -0.12 -9.22
CA LEU A 131 26.32 0.57 -9.18
C LEU A 131 27.47 -0.34 -9.65
N GLN A 132 27.47 -1.61 -9.26
CA GLN A 132 28.46 -2.58 -9.72
C GLN A 132 28.33 -2.88 -11.23
N GLN A 133 27.09 -2.95 -11.73
CA GLN A 133 26.84 -3.12 -13.15
C GLN A 133 27.37 -1.90 -13.93
N TYR A 134 26.98 -0.69 -13.51
CA TYR A 134 27.44 0.56 -14.09
C TYR A 134 28.99 0.64 -14.14
N TYR A 135 29.64 0.33 -13.01
CA TYR A 135 31.10 0.29 -12.94
C TYR A 135 31.71 -0.66 -13.97
N ARG A 136 31.17 -1.88 -14.09
CA ARG A 136 31.66 -2.89 -15.06
C ARG A 136 31.50 -2.39 -16.49
N GLU A 137 30.35 -1.84 -16.84
CA GLU A 137 30.05 -1.31 -18.16
C GLU A 137 31.00 -0.15 -18.52
N GLN A 138 31.20 0.79 -17.61
CA GLN A 138 32.11 1.92 -17.80
C GLN A 138 33.57 1.44 -17.94
N LYS A 139 33.98 0.49 -17.13
CA LYS A 139 35.35 -0.11 -17.24
C LYS A 139 35.57 -0.82 -18.56
N GLN A 140 34.60 -1.64 -18.99
CA GLN A 140 34.65 -2.34 -20.27
C GLN A 140 34.73 -1.36 -21.46
N ALA A 141 33.94 -0.31 -21.44
CA ALA A 141 33.94 0.73 -22.46
C ALA A 141 35.30 1.44 -22.52
N ALA A 142 35.88 1.79 -21.38
CA ALA A 142 37.21 2.39 -21.32
C ALA A 142 38.31 1.44 -21.79
N GLU A 143 38.29 0.18 -21.39
CA GLU A 143 39.26 -0.85 -21.86
C GLU A 143 39.15 -1.09 -23.38
N ALA A 144 37.93 -1.09 -23.92
CA ALA A 144 37.72 -1.21 -25.36
C ALA A 144 38.30 0.00 -26.14
N ALA A 145 38.15 1.21 -25.58
CA ALA A 145 38.65 2.44 -26.20
C ALA A 145 40.20 2.50 -26.26
N ILE A 146 40.88 1.94 -25.25
CA ILE A 146 42.35 1.98 -25.15
C ILE A 146 43.05 0.71 -25.64
N GLY A 147 42.30 -0.37 -25.90
CA GLY A 147 42.82 -1.65 -26.42
C GLY A 147 43.52 -2.54 -25.39
N HIS A 148 43.49 -2.21 -24.09
CA HIS A 148 44.08 -3.05 -23.04
C HIS A 148 43.31 -2.95 -21.70
N ARG A 149 43.52 -3.93 -20.80
CA ARG A 149 42.88 -3.98 -19.49
C ARG A 149 43.40 -2.89 -18.55
N LEU A 150 42.47 -2.27 -17.81
CA LEU A 150 42.75 -1.29 -16.77
C LEU A 150 42.93 -1.99 -15.40
N GLY A 151 44.05 -1.79 -14.74
CA GLY A 151 44.31 -2.28 -13.40
C GLY A 151 43.42 -1.54 -12.36
N ARG A 152 43.53 -0.22 -12.32
CA ARG A 152 42.70 0.66 -11.46
C ARG A 152 41.82 1.50 -12.37
N PHE A 153 40.53 1.53 -12.08
CA PHE A 153 39.54 2.32 -12.79
C PHE A 153 38.63 3.06 -11.79
N CYS A 154 38.28 4.30 -12.07
CA CYS A 154 37.34 5.08 -11.32
C CYS A 154 36.17 5.46 -12.25
N ALA A 155 35.01 4.89 -12.03
CA ALA A 155 33.81 5.27 -12.77
C ALA A 155 33.33 6.64 -12.32
N GLY A 156 33.16 7.58 -13.25
CA GLY A 156 32.48 8.85 -13.01
C GLY A 156 31.00 8.72 -13.31
N GLY A 157 30.17 9.56 -12.69
CA GLY A 157 28.74 9.55 -12.98
C GLY A 157 27.94 10.48 -12.09
N TRP A 158 26.63 10.51 -12.31
CA TRP A 158 25.67 11.32 -11.57
C TRP A 158 24.58 10.45 -10.97
N VAL A 159 24.12 10.80 -9.78
CA VAL A 159 22.96 10.18 -9.13
C VAL A 159 21.85 11.21 -9.08
N LEU A 160 20.71 10.89 -9.70
CA LEU A 160 19.50 11.70 -9.59
C LEU A 160 18.64 11.17 -8.44
N ALA A 161 18.45 12.00 -7.41
CA ALA A 161 17.52 11.73 -6.33
C ALA A 161 16.26 12.57 -6.50
N CYS A 162 15.09 11.91 -6.59
CA CYS A 162 13.79 12.56 -6.73
C CYS A 162 12.92 12.28 -5.51
N ASP A 163 12.17 13.26 -5.07
CA ASP A 163 11.15 13.12 -4.02
C ASP A 163 9.91 13.95 -4.36
N VAL A 164 8.73 13.47 -3.97
CA VAL A 164 7.47 14.15 -4.23
C VAL A 164 7.06 14.92 -2.97
N ARG A 165 7.09 16.26 -3.08
CA ARG A 165 6.72 17.14 -1.99
C ARG A 165 5.27 16.95 -1.57
N HIS A 166 5.04 16.74 -0.26
CA HIS A 166 3.70 16.56 0.33
C HIS A 166 2.84 15.52 -0.39
N PHE A 167 3.44 14.40 -0.80
CA PHE A 167 2.80 13.43 -1.68
C PHE A 167 1.42 12.98 -1.19
N PHE A 168 1.28 12.63 0.11
CA PHE A 168 -0.01 12.21 0.66
C PHE A 168 -1.06 13.33 0.66
N ASP A 169 -0.66 14.56 0.95
CA ASP A 169 -1.56 15.70 1.07
C ASP A 169 -1.94 16.31 -0.28
N SER A 170 -1.06 16.17 -1.28
CA SER A 170 -1.24 16.79 -2.60
C SER A 170 -1.95 15.90 -3.62
N THR A 171 -2.04 14.59 -3.39
CA THR A 171 -2.62 13.64 -4.35
C THR A 171 -4.11 13.90 -4.55
N PRO A 172 -4.57 14.16 -5.80
CA PRO A 172 -5.98 14.30 -6.10
C PRO A 172 -6.72 12.97 -5.93
N HIS A 173 -7.90 13.00 -5.31
CA HIS A 173 -8.74 11.81 -5.12
C HIS A 173 -9.07 11.11 -6.45
N ALA A 174 -9.35 11.87 -7.49
CA ALA A 174 -9.65 11.33 -8.83
C ALA A 174 -8.47 10.49 -9.37
N VAL A 175 -7.23 10.96 -9.22
CA VAL A 175 -6.03 10.26 -9.68
C VAL A 175 -5.84 8.96 -8.90
N ALA A 176 -5.96 8.98 -7.57
CA ALA A 176 -5.82 7.79 -6.74
C ALA A 176 -6.90 6.74 -7.05
N LYS A 177 -8.15 7.17 -7.23
CA LYS A 177 -9.26 6.26 -7.62
C LYS A 177 -9.01 5.64 -8.99
N ALA A 178 -8.59 6.43 -9.97
CA ALA A 178 -8.29 5.96 -11.33
C ALA A 178 -7.11 4.97 -11.34
N ALA A 179 -6.05 5.24 -10.60
CA ALA A 179 -4.88 4.39 -10.50
C ALA A 179 -5.23 2.99 -9.94
N VAL A 180 -6.11 2.92 -8.95
CA VAL A 180 -6.58 1.64 -8.40
C VAL A 180 -7.55 0.95 -9.36
N ALA A 181 -8.49 1.68 -9.98
CA ALA A 181 -9.45 1.11 -10.91
C ALA A 181 -8.81 0.48 -12.15
N LYS A 182 -7.61 0.93 -12.56
CA LYS A 182 -6.84 0.29 -13.63
C LYS A 182 -6.35 -1.13 -13.29
N ARG A 183 -6.17 -1.43 -11.99
CA ARG A 183 -5.52 -2.66 -11.51
C ARG A 183 -6.46 -3.62 -10.80
N VAL A 184 -7.57 -3.10 -10.28
CA VAL A 184 -8.56 -3.86 -9.51
C VAL A 184 -9.82 -3.98 -10.33
N TYR A 185 -10.16 -5.20 -10.76
CA TYR A 185 -11.32 -5.48 -11.61
C TYR A 185 -12.60 -5.76 -10.80
N ASP A 186 -12.50 -5.92 -9.48
CA ASP A 186 -13.63 -6.13 -8.59
C ASP A 186 -14.33 -4.81 -8.28
N SER A 187 -15.54 -4.62 -8.80
CA SER A 187 -16.29 -3.36 -8.70
C SER A 187 -16.63 -2.97 -7.26
N GLU A 188 -16.93 -3.95 -6.40
CA GLU A 188 -17.24 -3.68 -4.98
C GLU A 188 -15.99 -3.20 -4.23
N THR A 189 -14.83 -3.80 -4.52
CA THR A 189 -13.56 -3.34 -3.98
C THR A 189 -13.23 -1.93 -4.43
N VAL A 190 -13.39 -1.62 -5.72
CA VAL A 190 -13.15 -0.28 -6.27
C VAL A 190 -14.09 0.74 -5.61
N ARG A 191 -15.37 0.41 -5.45
CA ARG A 191 -16.38 1.24 -4.78
C ARG A 191 -16.01 1.52 -3.33
N HIS A 192 -15.62 0.51 -2.57
CA HIS A 192 -15.21 0.67 -1.18
C HIS A 192 -13.91 1.45 -1.04
N ASN A 193 -12.92 1.22 -1.93
CA ASN A 193 -11.70 2.01 -1.97
C ASN A 193 -11.99 3.49 -2.26
N ALA A 194 -12.85 3.79 -3.21
CA ALA A 194 -13.27 5.16 -3.51
C ALA A 194 -13.93 5.84 -2.29
N ARG A 195 -14.84 5.13 -1.59
CA ARG A 195 -15.46 5.65 -0.35
C ARG A 195 -14.44 5.93 0.75
N ILE A 196 -13.40 5.12 0.87
CA ILE A 196 -12.31 5.35 1.84
C ILE A 196 -11.53 6.61 1.45
N ILE A 197 -11.21 6.81 0.17
CA ILE A 197 -10.52 8.01 -0.31
C ILE A 197 -11.38 9.26 -0.06
N ASP A 198 -12.66 9.23 -0.43
CA ASP A 198 -13.58 10.36 -0.26
C ASP A 198 -13.80 10.74 1.20
N SER A 199 -13.67 9.78 2.12
CA SER A 199 -13.86 10.00 3.55
C SER A 199 -12.79 10.87 4.21
N PHE A 200 -11.66 11.12 3.54
CA PHE A 200 -10.66 12.07 4.03
C PHE A 200 -11.10 13.53 3.88
N GLY A 201 -12.10 13.78 3.04
CA GLY A 201 -12.66 15.11 2.78
C GLY A 201 -11.88 15.89 1.71
N GLY A 202 -12.55 16.88 1.10
CA GLY A 202 -11.96 17.66 0.02
C GLY A 202 -11.78 16.87 -1.28
N GLU A 203 -11.02 17.43 -2.20
CA GLU A 203 -10.72 16.82 -3.51
C GLU A 203 -9.29 16.26 -3.59
N ARG A 204 -8.45 16.57 -2.61
CA ARG A 204 -7.05 16.18 -2.49
C ARG A 204 -6.72 15.75 -1.08
N GLY A 205 -5.68 14.96 -0.98
CA GLY A 205 -5.14 14.50 0.29
C GLY A 205 -5.69 13.13 0.68
N ILE A 206 -4.78 12.20 0.84
CA ILE A 206 -5.06 10.84 1.34
C ILE A 206 -4.42 10.72 2.70
N GLY A 207 -5.23 10.46 3.73
CA GLY A 207 -4.77 10.47 5.12
C GLY A 207 -3.59 9.51 5.37
N LEU A 208 -2.54 10.05 5.96
CA LEU A 208 -1.38 9.27 6.38
C LEU A 208 -1.74 8.39 7.60
N GLY A 209 -1.45 7.10 7.53
CA GLY A 209 -1.61 6.17 8.66
C GLY A 209 -2.44 4.93 8.36
N SER A 210 -2.96 4.76 7.14
CA SER A 210 -3.66 3.53 6.74
C SER A 210 -2.90 2.77 5.66
N GLN A 211 -3.03 1.44 5.65
CA GLN A 211 -2.45 0.58 4.61
C GLN A 211 -3.11 0.84 3.25
N VAL A 212 -4.40 1.13 3.23
CA VAL A 212 -5.14 1.48 2.01
C VAL A 212 -4.53 2.72 1.38
N SER A 213 -4.26 3.77 2.19
CA SER A 213 -3.62 5.00 1.71
C SER A 213 -2.25 4.73 1.09
N GLN A 214 -1.43 3.89 1.73
CA GLN A 214 -0.12 3.52 1.20
C GLN A 214 -0.22 2.81 -0.16
N LEU A 215 -1.13 1.84 -0.30
CA LEU A 215 -1.31 1.12 -1.56
C LEU A 215 -1.86 2.02 -2.67
N ASN A 216 -2.78 2.95 -2.34
CA ASN A 216 -3.25 3.94 -3.30
C ASN A 216 -2.12 4.84 -3.81
N GLN A 217 -1.26 5.31 -2.91
CA GLN A 217 -0.11 6.14 -3.30
C GLN A 217 0.90 5.38 -4.17
N LEU A 218 1.17 4.12 -3.84
CA LEU A 218 2.03 3.28 -4.68
C LEU A 218 1.41 3.04 -6.06
N ALA A 219 0.09 2.84 -6.14
CA ALA A 219 -0.61 2.72 -7.41
C ALA A 219 -0.52 3.99 -8.26
N VAL A 220 -0.51 5.17 -7.63
CA VAL A 220 -0.32 6.46 -8.31
C VAL A 220 1.11 6.60 -8.85
N LEU A 221 2.12 6.18 -8.09
CA LEU A 221 3.53 6.25 -8.54
C LEU A 221 3.84 5.28 -9.69
N ASP A 222 3.09 4.20 -9.82
CA ASP A 222 3.27 3.17 -10.84
C ASP A 222 2.41 3.43 -12.10
N THR A 223 1.79 4.60 -12.22
CA THR A 223 1.01 5.00 -13.40
C THR A 223 1.86 5.72 -14.39
#